data_44f85cb354840d9b5cb8da93d29ad1e0
#
_entry.id   44f85cb354840d9b5cb8da93d29ad1e0
#
_cell.length_a   1.000
_cell.length_b   1.000
_cell.length_c   1.000
_cell.angle_alpha   90.00
_cell.angle_beta   90.00
_cell.angle_gamma   90.00
#
_symmetry.space_group_name_H-M   'P 1'
#
loop_
_entity.id
_entity.type
_entity.pdbx_description
1 polymer ?
#
loop_
_entity_poly.entity_id
_entity_poly.type
_entity_poly.pdbx_seq_one_letter_code
_entity_poly.pdbx_strand_id
1 'polypeptide(L)'
;RNCIADLQLHVDDIDEEYIRQSKAILISGTALAESPSREAAIKAVMLAKKNDTKVIFDVDYREYNWKNSDEISIYYSIVAKEADIIMGSREEFDLTEKLIKEGMTDEESASLWQGYNAKIVVIKHGMKGSTAYTCDGQKFSIKPFPVEARKGFGGGDGYGSGFLYGLYQGWEVI
;
A
#
# COMPACT_ATOMS: atom_id res chain seq x y z
N ARG A 1 -16.54 -13.68 0.22
CA ARG A 1 -15.79 -14.24 -0.94
C ARG A 1 -15.17 -15.57 -0.51
N ASN A 2 -15.68 -16.67 -1.00
CA ASN A 2 -15.10 -17.99 -0.72
C ASN A 2 -14.33 -18.44 -1.97
N CYS A 3 -13.07 -18.90 -1.77
CA CYS A 3 -12.24 -19.54 -2.81
C CYS A 3 -11.95 -18.68 -4.05
N ILE A 4 -11.57 -17.42 -3.87
CA ILE A 4 -11.04 -16.62 -4.98
C ILE A 4 -9.58 -16.97 -5.22
N ALA A 5 -9.17 -17.02 -6.49
CA ALA A 5 -7.84 -17.51 -6.89
C ALA A 5 -6.69 -16.71 -6.27
N ASP A 6 -6.84 -15.39 -6.10
CA ASP A 6 -5.85 -14.51 -5.52
C ASP A 6 -5.52 -14.82 -4.05
N LEU A 7 -6.47 -15.39 -3.29
CA LEU A 7 -6.23 -15.85 -1.91
C LEU A 7 -5.64 -17.27 -1.82
N GLN A 8 -5.47 -17.96 -2.95
CA GLN A 8 -4.90 -19.30 -2.99
C GLN A 8 -3.42 -19.32 -3.39
N LEU A 9 -2.78 -18.19 -3.46
CA LEU A 9 -1.34 -18.12 -3.72
C LEU A 9 -0.57 -18.67 -2.53
N HIS A 10 0.27 -19.66 -2.76
CA HIS A 10 1.10 -20.29 -1.73
C HIS A 10 2.53 -19.75 -1.72
N VAL A 11 3.23 -19.95 -0.62
CA VAL A 11 4.65 -19.56 -0.50
C VAL A 11 5.53 -20.20 -1.57
N ASP A 12 5.19 -21.40 -2.04
CA ASP A 12 5.94 -22.12 -3.07
C ASP A 12 5.75 -21.55 -4.48
N ASP A 13 4.68 -20.77 -4.69
CA ASP A 13 4.41 -20.09 -5.95
C ASP A 13 5.25 -18.81 -6.12
N ILE A 14 5.91 -18.33 -5.05
CA ILE A 14 6.72 -17.12 -5.08
C ILE A 14 8.12 -17.43 -5.60
N ASP A 15 8.41 -16.96 -6.81
CA ASP A 15 9.67 -17.10 -7.50
C ASP A 15 10.62 -15.94 -7.14
N GLU A 16 11.73 -16.26 -6.44
CA GLU A 16 12.73 -15.26 -6.04
C GLU A 16 13.44 -14.64 -7.24
N GLU A 17 13.73 -15.42 -8.28
CA GLU A 17 14.42 -14.92 -9.47
C GLU A 17 13.56 -13.91 -10.23
N TYR A 18 12.26 -14.17 -10.33
CA TYR A 18 11.31 -13.23 -10.94
C TYR A 18 11.27 -11.89 -10.17
N ILE A 19 11.25 -11.95 -8.83
CA ILE A 19 11.31 -10.76 -7.98
C ILE A 19 12.62 -10.01 -8.19
N ARG A 20 13.76 -10.72 -8.19
CA ARG A 20 15.10 -10.15 -8.37
C ARG A 20 15.26 -9.40 -9.69
N GLN A 21 14.62 -9.86 -10.76
CA GLN A 21 14.63 -9.22 -12.07
C GLN A 21 13.64 -8.04 -12.18
N SER A 22 12.75 -7.88 -11.22
CA SER A 22 11.73 -6.83 -11.21
C SER A 22 12.28 -5.53 -10.63
N LYS A 23 11.82 -4.38 -11.12
CA LYS A 23 12.15 -3.06 -10.54
C LYS A 23 11.43 -2.83 -9.22
N ALA A 24 10.23 -3.34 -9.10
CA ALA A 24 9.39 -3.23 -7.92
C ALA A 24 8.37 -4.37 -7.86
N ILE A 25 7.88 -4.66 -6.66
CA ILE A 25 6.68 -5.46 -6.44
C ILE A 25 5.59 -4.59 -5.84
N LEU A 26 4.35 -4.83 -6.24
CA LEU A 26 3.16 -4.21 -5.65
C LEU A 26 2.45 -5.25 -4.78
N ILE A 27 2.29 -4.94 -3.50
CA ILE A 27 1.50 -5.73 -2.56
C ILE A 27 0.19 -4.99 -2.31
N SER A 28 -0.93 -5.66 -2.57
CA SER A 28 -2.26 -5.19 -2.15
C SER A 28 -2.56 -5.71 -0.75
N GLY A 29 -3.12 -4.88 0.12
CA GLY A 29 -3.53 -5.28 1.46
C GLY A 29 -4.56 -6.41 1.47
N THR A 30 -5.35 -6.56 0.42
CA THR A 30 -6.28 -7.68 0.28
C THR A 30 -5.58 -9.04 0.27
N ALA A 31 -4.34 -9.13 -0.20
CA ALA A 31 -3.55 -10.36 -0.16
C ALA A 31 -3.17 -10.81 1.26
N LEU A 32 -3.23 -9.90 2.23
CA LEU A 32 -2.89 -10.17 3.63
C LEU A 32 -4.08 -10.67 4.46
N ALA A 33 -5.28 -10.69 3.89
CA ALA A 33 -6.51 -10.95 4.63
C ALA A 33 -6.62 -12.41 5.12
N GLU A 34 -6.15 -13.38 4.34
CA GLU A 34 -6.32 -14.80 4.64
C GLU A 34 -5.13 -15.63 4.13
N SER A 35 -4.83 -16.72 4.84
CA SER A 35 -3.86 -17.75 4.40
C SER A 35 -4.47 -18.59 3.27
N PRO A 36 -3.67 -19.07 2.30
CA PRO A 36 -2.20 -19.04 2.23
C PRO A 36 -1.60 -17.77 1.61
N SER A 37 -2.41 -16.89 1.01
CA SER A 37 -1.95 -15.69 0.30
C SER A 37 -1.18 -14.72 1.21
N ARG A 38 -1.57 -14.63 2.48
CA ARG A 38 -0.89 -13.81 3.50
C ARG A 38 0.59 -14.15 3.62
N GLU A 39 0.90 -15.40 3.82
CA GLU A 39 2.28 -15.90 3.96
C GLU A 39 3.05 -15.74 2.65
N ALA A 40 2.41 -15.94 1.51
CA ALA A 40 3.01 -15.73 0.21
C ALA A 40 3.38 -14.25 -0.01
N ALA A 41 2.48 -13.32 0.32
CA ALA A 41 2.74 -11.89 0.23
C ALA A 41 3.89 -11.45 1.16
N ILE A 42 3.91 -11.93 2.41
CA ILE A 42 5.00 -11.63 3.34
C ILE A 42 6.33 -12.19 2.83
N LYS A 43 6.35 -13.44 2.32
CA LYS A 43 7.56 -14.01 1.68
C LYS A 43 8.03 -13.15 0.52
N ALA A 44 7.12 -12.70 -0.35
CA ALA A 44 7.46 -11.85 -1.49
C ALA A 44 8.12 -10.53 -1.04
N VAL A 45 7.60 -9.90 0.02
CA VAL A 45 8.22 -8.71 0.63
C VAL A 45 9.64 -9.00 1.13
N MET A 46 9.82 -10.09 1.89
CA MET A 46 11.14 -10.47 2.41
C MET A 46 12.15 -10.72 1.28
N LEU A 47 11.73 -11.39 0.21
CA LEU A 47 12.58 -11.65 -0.95
C LEU A 47 12.89 -10.37 -1.72
N ALA A 48 11.92 -9.46 -1.86
CA ALA A 48 12.14 -8.15 -2.48
C ALA A 48 13.21 -7.35 -1.71
N LYS A 49 13.10 -7.27 -0.39
CA LYS A 49 14.10 -6.58 0.45
C LYS A 49 15.48 -7.24 0.37
N LYS A 50 15.55 -8.57 0.34
CA LYS A 50 16.79 -9.32 0.18
C LYS A 50 17.49 -9.01 -1.15
N ASN A 51 16.73 -8.73 -2.20
CA ASN A 51 17.22 -8.53 -3.57
C ASN A 51 17.22 -7.05 -4.02
N ASP A 52 17.06 -6.09 -3.10
CA ASP A 52 16.98 -4.65 -3.37
C ASP A 52 15.85 -4.25 -4.36
N THR A 53 14.85 -5.11 -4.53
CA THR A 53 13.65 -4.84 -5.30
C THR A 53 12.72 -3.94 -4.49
N LYS A 54 12.21 -2.86 -5.10
CA LYS A 54 11.33 -1.91 -4.40
C LYS A 54 10.01 -2.54 -3.99
N VAL A 55 9.56 -2.26 -2.78
CA VAL A 55 8.28 -2.71 -2.27
C VAL A 55 7.29 -1.54 -2.30
N ILE A 56 6.19 -1.72 -2.99
CA ILE A 56 5.07 -0.78 -3.04
C ILE A 56 3.90 -1.43 -2.31
N PHE A 57 3.33 -0.74 -1.35
CA PHE A 57 2.18 -1.21 -0.59
C PHE A 57 0.96 -0.35 -0.89
N ASP A 58 -0.03 -0.91 -1.57
CA ASP A 58 -1.39 -0.34 -1.66
C ASP A 58 -2.22 -0.96 -0.55
N VAL A 59 -2.63 -0.16 0.40
CA VAL A 59 -3.29 -0.65 1.63
C VAL A 59 -4.60 -1.35 1.32
N ASP A 60 -5.40 -0.86 0.36
CA ASP A 60 -6.57 -1.52 -0.26
C ASP A 60 -7.43 -2.34 0.73
N TYR A 61 -8.05 -1.66 1.67
CA TYR A 61 -8.90 -2.28 2.69
C TYR A 61 -10.25 -2.73 2.12
N ARG A 62 -10.66 -3.95 2.51
CA ARG A 62 -12.00 -4.50 2.24
C ARG A 62 -12.53 -5.12 3.53
N GLU A 63 -13.49 -4.45 4.17
CA GLU A 63 -14.06 -4.82 5.47
C GLU A 63 -14.45 -6.30 5.56
N TYR A 64 -15.12 -6.82 4.54
CA TYR A 64 -15.63 -8.19 4.51
C TYR A 64 -14.55 -9.29 4.46
N ASN A 65 -13.29 -8.93 4.28
CA ASN A 65 -12.18 -9.90 4.26
C ASN A 65 -11.58 -10.12 5.66
N TRP A 66 -11.91 -9.30 6.65
CA TRP A 66 -11.24 -9.28 7.94
C TRP A 66 -12.19 -9.65 9.08
N LYS A 67 -11.68 -10.36 10.10
CA LYS A 67 -12.43 -10.73 11.29
C LYS A 67 -12.51 -9.59 12.30
N ASN A 68 -11.44 -8.81 12.41
CA ASN A 68 -11.37 -7.66 13.28
C ASN A 68 -10.27 -6.69 12.84
N SER A 69 -10.30 -5.45 13.35
CA SER A 69 -9.37 -4.40 12.98
C SER A 69 -7.96 -4.55 13.56
N ASP A 70 -7.79 -5.36 14.59
CA ASP A 70 -6.45 -5.61 15.18
C ASP A 70 -5.62 -6.48 14.24
N GLU A 71 -6.25 -7.48 13.59
CA GLU A 71 -5.59 -8.28 12.56
C GLU A 71 -5.12 -7.39 11.39
N ILE A 72 -5.92 -6.41 10.98
CA ILE A 72 -5.54 -5.45 9.93
C ILE A 72 -4.27 -4.71 10.36
N SER A 73 -4.29 -4.09 11.54
CA SER A 73 -3.15 -3.34 12.05
C SER A 73 -1.88 -4.19 12.12
N ILE A 74 -1.99 -5.44 12.59
CA ILE A 74 -0.86 -6.36 12.68
C ILE A 74 -0.26 -6.63 11.30
N TYR A 75 -1.06 -7.14 10.36
CA TYR A 75 -0.53 -7.61 9.08
C TYR A 75 -0.16 -6.46 8.15
N TYR A 76 -0.93 -5.38 8.14
CA TYR A 76 -0.61 -4.20 7.33
C TYR A 76 0.67 -3.52 7.82
N SER A 77 0.85 -3.39 9.14
CA SER A 77 2.07 -2.78 9.69
C SER A 77 3.34 -3.60 9.39
N ILE A 78 3.25 -4.93 9.28
CA ILE A 78 4.38 -5.78 8.87
C ILE A 78 4.87 -5.38 7.48
N VAL A 79 3.95 -5.25 6.52
CA VAL A 79 4.30 -4.89 5.14
C VAL A 79 4.67 -3.41 5.02
N ALA A 80 3.92 -2.53 5.69
CA ALA A 80 4.17 -1.08 5.66
C ALA A 80 5.57 -0.71 6.16
N LYS A 81 6.09 -1.40 7.18
CA LYS A 81 7.46 -1.19 7.70
C LYS A 81 8.55 -1.48 6.67
N GLU A 82 8.29 -2.36 5.73
CA GLU A 82 9.25 -2.77 4.69
C GLU A 82 9.06 -2.03 3.36
N ALA A 83 7.93 -1.31 3.20
CA ALA A 83 7.58 -0.67 1.95
C ALA A 83 8.42 0.58 1.66
N ASP A 84 8.85 0.74 0.41
CA ASP A 84 9.48 1.96 -0.10
C ASP A 84 8.42 3.03 -0.46
N ILE A 85 7.23 2.59 -0.86
CA ILE A 85 6.08 3.46 -1.17
C ILE A 85 4.84 2.88 -0.52
N ILE A 86 4.06 3.71 0.17
CA ILE A 86 2.78 3.32 0.78
C ILE A 86 1.69 4.23 0.24
N MET A 87 0.60 3.63 -0.22
CA MET A 87 -0.56 4.37 -0.72
C MET A 87 -1.83 3.86 -0.03
N GLY A 88 -2.66 4.76 0.46
CA GLY A 88 -3.92 4.40 1.10
C GLY A 88 -4.84 5.59 1.28
N SER A 89 -6.09 5.36 1.65
CA SER A 89 -6.99 6.37 2.19
C SER A 89 -6.65 6.69 3.65
N ARG A 90 -7.17 7.80 4.19
CA ARG A 90 -6.99 8.10 5.62
C ARG A 90 -7.51 6.96 6.51
N GLU A 91 -8.69 6.43 6.18
CA GLU A 91 -9.27 5.30 6.92
C GLU A 91 -8.36 4.06 6.91
N GLU A 92 -7.73 3.77 5.78
CA GLU A 92 -6.81 2.64 5.64
C GLU A 92 -5.55 2.83 6.48
N PHE A 93 -5.04 4.04 6.56
CA PHE A 93 -3.94 4.37 7.46
C PHE A 93 -4.36 4.27 8.94
N ASP A 94 -5.54 4.77 9.31
CA ASP A 94 -6.07 4.66 10.68
C ASP A 94 -6.17 3.19 11.13
N LEU A 95 -6.60 2.29 10.23
CA LEU A 95 -6.65 0.85 10.50
C LEU A 95 -5.25 0.24 10.62
N THR A 96 -4.32 0.63 9.75
CA THR A 96 -2.93 0.15 9.78
C THR A 96 -2.22 0.56 11.08
N GLU A 97 -2.49 1.76 11.54
CA GLU A 97 -1.83 2.43 12.67
C GLU A 97 -2.49 2.16 14.02
N LYS A 98 -3.67 1.56 14.04
CA LYS A 98 -4.52 1.38 15.23
C LYS A 98 -3.78 0.85 16.46
N LEU A 99 -2.91 -0.15 16.32
CA LEU A 99 -2.13 -0.72 17.42
C LEU A 99 -0.80 0.02 17.69
N ILE A 100 -0.47 1.04 16.90
CA ILE A 100 0.73 1.85 17.08
C ILE A 100 0.36 3.15 17.80
N LYS A 101 -0.51 3.96 17.19
CA LYS A 101 -1.06 5.19 17.74
C LYS A 101 -2.33 5.56 17.01
N GLU A 102 -3.44 5.62 17.70
CA GLU A 102 -4.73 6.07 17.12
C GLU A 102 -4.76 7.58 16.90
N GLY A 103 -5.51 8.01 15.87
CA GLY A 103 -5.83 9.42 15.62
C GLY A 103 -4.64 10.25 15.13
N MET A 104 -3.68 9.65 14.43
CA MET A 104 -2.58 10.38 13.81
C MET A 104 -3.08 11.30 12.70
N THR A 105 -2.44 12.46 12.58
CA THR A 105 -2.58 13.33 11.40
C THR A 105 -1.86 12.71 10.21
N ASP A 106 -2.10 13.23 9.01
CA ASP A 106 -1.41 12.78 7.80
C ASP A 106 0.11 12.94 7.92
N GLU A 107 0.55 14.04 8.50
CA GLU A 107 1.96 14.33 8.73
C GLU A 107 2.60 13.36 9.72
N GLU A 108 1.89 13.01 10.80
CA GLU A 108 2.36 12.03 11.79
C GLU A 108 2.45 10.64 11.16
N SER A 109 1.44 10.23 10.36
CA SER A 109 1.47 8.96 9.62
C SER A 109 2.62 8.91 8.62
N ALA A 110 2.81 9.96 7.83
CA ALA A 110 3.92 10.03 6.89
C ALA A 110 5.26 9.92 7.61
N SER A 111 5.44 10.67 8.69
CA SER A 111 6.67 10.64 9.50
C SER A 111 6.93 9.27 10.13
N LEU A 112 5.88 8.60 10.60
CA LEU A 112 5.98 7.25 11.17
C LEU A 112 6.55 6.27 10.14
N TRP A 113 5.94 6.19 8.96
CA TRP A 113 6.33 5.21 7.95
C TRP A 113 7.66 5.56 7.27
N GLN A 114 7.97 6.85 7.12
CA GLN A 114 9.29 7.32 6.68
C GLN A 114 10.39 7.01 7.69
N GLY A 115 10.05 6.96 8.98
CA GLY A 115 10.95 6.51 10.03
C GLY A 115 11.37 5.04 9.91
N TYR A 116 10.62 4.23 9.16
CA TYR A 116 11.01 2.86 8.78
C TYR A 116 11.73 2.87 7.42
N ASN A 117 11.04 2.65 6.33
CA ASN A 117 11.65 2.50 5.00
C ASN A 117 11.01 3.39 3.92
N ALA A 118 9.80 3.92 4.16
CA ALA A 118 9.03 4.61 3.14
C ALA A 118 9.74 5.87 2.62
N LYS A 119 9.93 5.94 1.31
CA LYS A 119 10.42 7.14 0.62
C LYS A 119 9.28 8.06 0.24
N ILE A 120 8.11 7.48 -0.03
CA ILE A 120 6.90 8.20 -0.40
C ILE A 120 5.71 7.60 0.36
N VAL A 121 4.92 8.46 1.00
CA VAL A 121 3.64 8.10 1.63
C VAL A 121 2.55 8.92 0.96
N VAL A 122 1.54 8.25 0.40
CA VAL A 122 0.42 8.89 -0.30
C VAL A 122 -0.87 8.64 0.46
N ILE A 123 -1.48 9.71 0.96
CA ILE A 123 -2.76 9.64 1.70
C ILE A 123 -3.87 10.23 0.84
N LYS A 124 -4.87 9.38 0.55
CA LYS A 124 -6.03 9.70 -0.30
C LYS A 124 -7.22 10.12 0.56
N HIS A 125 -7.91 11.18 0.20
CA HIS A 125 -9.09 11.73 0.87
C HIS A 125 -10.33 11.76 -0.04
N GLY A 126 -10.41 10.85 -0.99
CA GLY A 126 -11.51 10.76 -1.95
C GLY A 126 -11.73 12.08 -2.71
N MET A 127 -12.93 12.64 -2.59
CA MET A 127 -13.29 13.89 -3.27
C MET A 127 -12.54 15.14 -2.76
N LYS A 128 -11.75 15.02 -1.72
CA LYS A 128 -10.89 16.11 -1.24
C LYS A 128 -9.50 16.10 -1.89
N GLY A 129 -9.16 15.02 -2.61
CA GLY A 129 -7.89 14.85 -3.29
C GLY A 129 -6.94 13.91 -2.55
N SER A 130 -5.67 14.12 -2.73
CA SER A 130 -4.61 13.33 -2.10
C SER A 130 -3.39 14.19 -1.79
N THR A 131 -2.58 13.69 -0.86
CA THR A 131 -1.31 14.31 -0.51
C THR A 131 -0.21 13.26 -0.52
N ALA A 132 0.87 13.54 -1.22
CA ALA A 132 2.10 12.76 -1.20
C ALA A 132 3.14 13.45 -0.31
N TYR A 133 3.77 12.67 0.54
CA TYR A 133 4.86 13.07 1.44
C TYR A 133 6.13 12.35 1.04
N THR A 134 7.19 13.05 0.76
CA THR A 134 8.49 12.47 0.39
C THR A 134 9.47 12.52 1.55
N CYS A 135 10.43 11.60 1.59
CA CYS A 135 11.37 11.47 2.72
C CYS A 135 12.38 12.64 2.83
N ASP A 136 12.47 13.51 1.83
CA ASP A 136 13.21 14.77 1.86
C ASP A 136 12.40 15.93 2.45
N GLY A 137 11.21 15.64 2.99
CA GLY A 137 10.36 16.60 3.70
C GLY A 137 9.43 17.41 2.79
N GLN A 138 9.31 17.06 1.52
CA GLN A 138 8.38 17.74 0.62
C GLN A 138 6.95 17.18 0.77
N LYS A 139 5.98 18.05 0.50
CA LYS A 139 4.55 17.74 0.56
C LYS A 139 3.85 18.26 -0.70
N PHE A 140 3.20 17.37 -1.42
CA PHE A 140 2.48 17.68 -2.66
C PHE A 140 1.01 17.32 -2.52
N SER A 141 0.14 18.30 -2.59
CA SER A 141 -1.31 18.08 -2.49
C SER A 141 -1.97 18.40 -3.81
N ILE A 142 -2.81 17.47 -4.27
CA ILE A 142 -3.54 17.61 -5.52
C ILE A 142 -5.05 17.44 -5.28
N LYS A 143 -5.85 18.28 -5.92
CA LYS A 143 -7.31 18.14 -5.93
C LYS A 143 -7.73 17.09 -6.96
N PRO A 144 -8.85 16.40 -6.75
CA PRO A 144 -9.35 15.46 -7.72
C PRO A 144 -9.79 16.19 -8.98
N PHE A 145 -9.67 15.53 -10.12
CA PHE A 145 -10.27 16.03 -11.34
C PHE A 145 -11.80 15.99 -11.21
N PRO A 146 -12.54 17.07 -11.48
CA PRO A 146 -13.98 17.09 -11.37
C PRO A 146 -14.60 16.16 -12.44
N VAL A 147 -15.17 15.07 -12.00
CA VAL A 147 -15.89 14.11 -12.86
C VAL A 147 -17.23 13.74 -12.26
N GLU A 148 -18.22 13.48 -13.10
CA GLU A 148 -19.47 12.89 -12.66
C GLU A 148 -19.25 11.39 -12.44
N ALA A 149 -19.02 11.00 -11.17
CA ALA A 149 -18.77 9.61 -10.80
C ALA A 149 -20.06 8.80 -10.87
N ARG A 150 -20.12 7.81 -11.77
CA ARG A 150 -21.25 6.86 -11.86
C ARG A 150 -21.08 5.66 -10.94
N LYS A 151 -19.85 5.19 -10.73
CA LYS A 151 -19.48 4.08 -9.81
C LYS A 151 -18.08 4.34 -9.26
N GLY A 152 -17.87 4.03 -7.97
CA GLY A 152 -16.59 4.22 -7.27
C GLY A 152 -15.59 3.06 -7.38
N PHE A 153 -15.91 1.99 -8.14
CA PHE A 153 -15.02 0.83 -8.27
C PHE A 153 -13.79 1.17 -9.11
N GLY A 154 -12.60 0.75 -8.64
CA GLY A 154 -11.34 0.91 -9.35
C GLY A 154 -10.75 2.32 -9.29
N GLY A 155 -11.37 3.25 -8.53
CA GLY A 155 -10.83 4.61 -8.38
C GLY A 155 -9.46 4.63 -7.68
N GLY A 156 -9.28 3.79 -6.66
CA GLY A 156 -8.00 3.59 -5.97
C GLY A 156 -6.94 3.01 -6.91
N ASP A 157 -7.31 1.93 -7.62
CA ASP A 157 -6.41 1.27 -8.57
C ASP A 157 -6.01 2.19 -9.72
N GLY A 158 -6.96 2.98 -10.25
CA GLY A 158 -6.70 3.99 -11.29
C GLY A 158 -5.75 5.07 -10.81
N TYR A 159 -5.93 5.56 -9.58
CA TYR A 159 -5.00 6.50 -8.96
C TYR A 159 -3.61 5.90 -8.80
N GLY A 160 -3.52 4.72 -8.18
CA GLY A 160 -2.26 4.01 -7.96
C GLY A 160 -1.51 3.74 -9.27
N SER A 161 -2.23 3.26 -10.29
CA SER A 161 -1.65 2.99 -11.61
C SER A 161 -1.06 4.25 -12.26
N GLY A 162 -1.80 5.38 -12.23
CA GLY A 162 -1.32 6.65 -12.78
C GLY A 162 -0.10 7.18 -12.02
N PHE A 163 -0.14 7.13 -10.69
CA PHE A 163 0.96 7.56 -9.84
C PHE A 163 2.23 6.74 -10.08
N LEU A 164 2.11 5.41 -10.08
CA LEU A 164 3.24 4.50 -10.30
C LEU A 164 3.78 4.61 -11.74
N TYR A 165 2.91 4.81 -12.73
CA TYR A 165 3.35 5.06 -14.10
C TYR A 165 4.21 6.32 -14.20
N GLY A 166 3.79 7.42 -13.55
CA GLY A 166 4.57 8.67 -13.51
C GLY A 166 5.95 8.46 -12.88
N LEU A 167 6.02 7.77 -11.73
CA LEU A 167 7.29 7.43 -11.09
C LEU A 167 8.18 6.54 -12.00
N TYR A 168 7.58 5.56 -12.68
CA TYR A 168 8.30 4.70 -13.61
C TYR A 168 8.89 5.48 -14.79
N GLN A 169 8.20 6.52 -15.26
CA GLN A 169 8.68 7.43 -16.33
C GLN A 169 9.71 8.45 -15.80
N GLY A 170 10.01 8.45 -14.51
CA GLY A 170 10.95 9.40 -13.92
C GLY A 170 10.35 10.80 -13.72
N TRP A 171 9.02 10.93 -13.68
CA TRP A 171 8.37 12.19 -13.35
C TRP A 171 8.59 12.53 -11.87
N GLU A 172 8.77 13.80 -11.59
CA GLU A 172 8.83 14.27 -10.20
C GLU A 172 7.45 14.18 -9.56
N VAL A 173 7.45 13.97 -8.24
CA VAL A 173 6.22 14.05 -7.44
C VAL A 173 5.90 15.53 -7.27
N ILE A 174 4.96 16.04 -8.04
CA ILE A 174 4.49 17.44 -8.05
C ILE A 174 2.95 17.50 -7.96
#